data_5819a9f0fc98667a2375a66f7eddb1a5
#
_entry.id   5819a9f0fc98667a2375a66f7eddb1a5
#
_cell.length_a   1.000
_cell.length_b   1.000
_cell.length_c   1.000
_cell.angle_alpha   90.00
_cell.angle_beta   90.00
_cell.angle_gamma   90.00
#
_symmetry.space_group_name_H-M   'P 1'
#
loop_
_entity.id
_entity.type
_entity.pdbx_description
1 polymer ?
#
loop_
_entity_poly.entity_id
_entity_poly.type
_entity_poly.pdbx_seq_one_letter_code
_entity_poly.pdbx_strand_id
1 'polypeptide(L)'
;KSVDTAVVRIKELKSDSLILKSSSSSLKLDDPYIVSASTPLEFIDETKLRIIDKDSIFLKSSLVLDSISNSLVLNFDKTEKNNYKIQLLPGALTDFYGTQNDTLDYSATTKFQSDYGNVRINIINGVFPLIIQIINPKGEVIESYLAENSMTVDFKDVSPGIYFLRAIFDSNQNGMFDTGDYLNKIQPE
;
A
#
# COMPACT_ATOMS: atom_id res chain seq x y z
N LYS A 1 38.79 -47.48 6.04
CA LYS A 1 37.57 -46.69 5.71
C LYS A 1 37.23 -45.92 6.96
N SER A 2 37.37 -44.62 6.95
CA SER A 2 36.88 -43.73 7.99
C SER A 2 35.39 -43.42 7.70
N VAL A 3 34.52 -43.63 8.68
CA VAL A 3 33.10 -43.26 8.62
C VAL A 3 32.97 -41.98 9.43
N ASP A 4 32.59 -40.91 8.78
CA ASP A 4 32.33 -39.63 9.45
C ASP A 4 30.82 -39.47 9.59
N THR A 5 30.38 -39.02 10.75
CA THR A 5 28.95 -38.86 11.07
C THR A 5 28.64 -37.38 11.21
N ALA A 6 27.87 -36.82 10.29
CA ALA A 6 27.36 -35.48 10.38
C ALA A 6 26.00 -35.47 11.10
N VAL A 7 25.88 -34.69 12.18
CA VAL A 7 24.61 -34.45 12.87
C VAL A 7 23.99 -33.16 12.34
N VAL A 8 22.91 -33.27 11.59
CA VAL A 8 22.13 -32.13 11.13
C VAL A 8 21.01 -31.87 12.14
N ARG A 9 21.04 -30.73 12.81
CA ARG A 9 19.94 -30.28 13.64
C ARG A 9 19.02 -29.41 12.81
N ILE A 10 17.84 -29.90 12.52
CA ILE A 10 16.78 -29.08 11.92
C ILE A 10 16.18 -28.25 13.05
N LYS A 11 16.35 -26.93 12.97
CA LYS A 11 15.70 -26.01 13.91
C LYS A 11 14.22 -25.94 13.50
N GLU A 12 13.31 -26.25 14.41
CA GLU A 12 11.89 -25.99 14.18
C GLU A 12 11.73 -24.49 13.88
N LEU A 13 11.30 -24.16 12.68
CA LEU A 13 10.89 -22.82 12.34
C LEU A 13 9.62 -22.55 13.16
N LYS A 14 9.69 -21.58 14.07
CA LYS A 14 8.47 -21.02 14.65
C LYS A 14 7.63 -20.53 13.49
N SER A 15 6.37 -20.94 13.42
CA SER A 15 5.45 -20.35 12.45
C SER A 15 5.43 -18.83 12.68
N ASP A 16 5.57 -18.07 11.61
CA ASP A 16 5.44 -16.63 11.71
C ASP A 16 4.02 -16.32 12.21
N SER A 17 3.91 -15.45 13.20
CA SER A 17 2.61 -15.03 13.71
C SER A 17 1.94 -14.10 12.71
N LEU A 18 0.64 -14.25 12.52
CA LEU A 18 -0.17 -13.33 11.73
C LEU A 18 -0.14 -11.93 12.36
N ILE A 19 0.53 -11.00 11.70
CA ILE A 19 0.56 -9.60 12.08
C ILE A 19 -0.19 -8.80 11.02
N LEU A 20 -1.18 -8.04 11.45
CA LEU A 20 -1.99 -7.19 10.58
C LEU A 20 -1.66 -5.72 10.83
N LYS A 21 -1.41 -4.97 9.75
CA LYS A 21 -1.08 -3.55 9.80
C LYS A 21 -1.96 -2.76 8.85
N SER A 22 -2.52 -1.66 9.33
CA SER A 22 -3.24 -0.73 8.46
C SER A 22 -2.27 0.16 7.68
N SER A 23 -2.65 0.52 6.46
CA SER A 23 -1.84 1.35 5.56
C SER A 23 -1.75 2.81 6.02
N SER A 24 -2.85 3.38 6.49
CA SER A 24 -2.91 4.80 6.87
C SER A 24 -4.06 5.08 7.83
N SER A 25 -3.85 6.05 8.70
CA SER A 25 -4.91 6.65 9.53
C SER A 25 -5.58 7.86 8.86
N SER A 26 -5.06 8.34 7.72
CA SER A 26 -5.65 9.41 6.91
C SER A 26 -6.01 8.87 5.54
N LEU A 27 -7.28 8.99 5.15
CA LEU A 27 -7.81 8.49 3.89
C LEU A 27 -8.26 9.65 3.01
N LYS A 28 -8.01 9.55 1.72
CA LYS A 28 -8.74 10.31 0.71
C LYS A 28 -10.12 9.67 0.49
N LEU A 29 -11.06 10.41 -0.08
CA LEU A 29 -12.43 9.90 -0.26
C LEU A 29 -12.49 8.68 -1.17
N ASP A 30 -11.66 8.68 -2.22
CA ASP A 30 -11.65 7.62 -3.24
C ASP A 30 -10.68 6.47 -2.94
N ASP A 31 -9.76 6.65 -1.98
CA ASP A 31 -8.76 5.63 -1.68
C ASP A 31 -9.38 4.46 -0.89
N PRO A 32 -9.04 3.20 -1.19
CA PRO A 32 -9.44 2.08 -0.36
C PRO A 32 -8.70 2.10 0.99
N TYR A 33 -9.29 1.49 1.99
CA TYR A 33 -8.59 1.18 3.24
C TYR A 33 -7.91 -0.17 3.12
N ILE A 34 -6.60 -0.23 3.39
CA ILE A 34 -5.81 -1.43 3.19
C ILE A 34 -5.27 -1.95 4.52
N VAL A 35 -5.41 -3.26 4.74
CA VAL A 35 -4.81 -3.97 5.88
C VAL A 35 -3.87 -5.03 5.32
N SER A 36 -2.57 -4.83 5.50
CA SER A 36 -1.54 -5.77 5.06
C SER A 36 -1.27 -6.83 6.12
N ALA A 37 -0.99 -8.06 5.68
CA ALA A 37 -0.68 -9.19 6.53
C ALA A 37 0.77 -9.64 6.38
N SER A 38 1.38 -10.14 7.47
CA SER A 38 2.74 -10.70 7.46
C SER A 38 2.80 -12.10 6.87
N THR A 39 1.71 -12.85 6.93
CA THR A 39 1.55 -14.21 6.39
C THR A 39 0.47 -14.22 5.32
N PRO A 40 0.53 -15.11 4.31
CA PRO A 40 -0.47 -15.18 3.26
C PRO A 40 -1.89 -15.38 3.82
N LEU A 41 -2.82 -14.49 3.45
CA LEU A 41 -4.22 -14.59 3.83
C LEU A 41 -4.94 -15.60 2.93
N GLU A 42 -5.73 -16.49 3.54
CA GLU A 42 -6.48 -17.52 2.82
C GLU A 42 -7.99 -17.29 2.88
N PHE A 43 -8.50 -16.85 4.02
CA PHE A 43 -9.93 -16.74 4.24
C PHE A 43 -10.33 -15.45 4.96
N ILE A 44 -11.50 -14.92 4.57
CA ILE A 44 -12.15 -13.75 5.19
C ILE A 44 -13.57 -14.11 5.58
N ASP A 45 -13.92 -13.85 6.83
CA ASP A 45 -15.30 -13.85 7.32
C ASP A 45 -15.83 -12.41 7.35
N GLU A 46 -16.54 -12.02 6.31
CA GLU A 46 -17.08 -10.66 6.16
C GLU A 46 -18.06 -10.28 7.28
N THR A 47 -18.71 -11.26 7.91
CA THR A 47 -19.67 -11.01 9.00
C THR A 47 -19.02 -10.51 10.27
N LYS A 48 -17.70 -10.71 10.39
CA LYS A 48 -16.87 -10.31 11.52
C LYS A 48 -16.13 -8.98 11.28
N LEU A 49 -16.37 -8.33 10.15
CA LEU A 49 -15.82 -7.01 9.86
C LEU A 49 -16.90 -5.95 10.06
N ARG A 50 -16.55 -4.87 10.74
CA ARG A 50 -17.45 -3.75 11.01
C ARG A 50 -16.75 -2.45 10.70
N ILE A 51 -17.43 -1.57 9.98
CA ILE A 51 -17.00 -0.20 9.75
C ILE A 51 -18.08 0.72 10.31
N ILE A 52 -17.68 1.63 11.18
CA ILE A 52 -18.57 2.53 11.90
C ILE A 52 -18.03 3.94 11.72
N ASP A 53 -18.90 4.86 11.37
CA ASP A 53 -18.57 6.28 11.27
C ASP A 53 -18.63 7.02 12.62
N LYS A 54 -18.35 8.32 12.61
CA LYS A 54 -18.41 9.19 13.82
C LYS A 54 -19.80 9.24 14.47
N ASP A 55 -20.86 9.02 13.69
CA ASP A 55 -22.25 9.06 14.15
C ASP A 55 -22.75 7.66 14.57
N SER A 56 -21.83 6.69 14.70
CA SER A 56 -22.09 5.30 15.05
C SER A 56 -22.95 4.53 14.04
N ILE A 57 -22.93 4.97 12.78
CA ILE A 57 -23.62 4.31 11.67
C ILE A 57 -22.75 3.21 11.11
N PHE A 58 -23.32 2.00 10.97
CA PHE A 58 -22.65 0.89 10.30
C PHE A 58 -22.64 1.09 8.78
N LEU A 59 -21.46 1.07 8.19
CA LEU A 59 -21.27 1.20 6.76
C LEU A 59 -21.11 -0.15 6.08
N LYS A 60 -21.71 -0.26 4.90
CA LYS A 60 -21.48 -1.41 4.02
C LYS A 60 -20.12 -1.24 3.35
N SER A 61 -19.41 -2.34 3.20
CA SER A 61 -18.14 -2.38 2.50
C SER A 61 -18.10 -3.51 1.50
N SER A 62 -17.33 -3.33 0.45
CA SER A 62 -16.87 -4.43 -0.41
C SER A 62 -15.44 -4.79 -0.04
N LEU A 63 -15.15 -6.07 -0.04
CA LEU A 63 -13.90 -6.65 0.41
C LEU A 63 -13.23 -7.36 -0.75
N VAL A 64 -11.95 -7.12 -0.93
CA VAL A 64 -11.11 -7.83 -1.90
C VAL A 64 -9.83 -8.29 -1.22
N LEU A 65 -9.50 -9.56 -1.40
CA LEU A 65 -8.23 -10.13 -0.98
C LEU A 65 -7.25 -9.99 -2.14
N ASP A 66 -6.26 -9.12 -1.97
CA ASP A 66 -5.17 -9.01 -2.93
C ASP A 66 -4.05 -9.99 -2.55
N SER A 67 -3.98 -11.09 -3.29
CA SER A 67 -2.97 -12.13 -3.06
C SER A 67 -1.56 -11.69 -3.44
N ILE A 68 -1.41 -10.68 -4.31
CA ILE A 68 -0.10 -10.19 -4.75
C ILE A 68 0.54 -9.36 -3.65
N SER A 69 -0.21 -8.39 -3.12
CA SER A 69 0.26 -7.53 -2.03
C SER A 69 0.03 -8.13 -0.65
N ASN A 70 -0.60 -9.31 -0.57
CA ASN A 70 -1.00 -9.99 0.66
C ASN A 70 -1.76 -9.05 1.60
N SER A 71 -2.82 -8.45 1.09
CA SER A 71 -3.58 -7.44 1.81
C SER A 71 -5.08 -7.57 1.62
N LEU A 72 -5.81 -7.12 2.63
CA LEU A 72 -7.25 -6.92 2.58
C LEU A 72 -7.53 -5.48 2.14
N VAL A 73 -8.24 -5.33 1.04
CA VAL A 73 -8.67 -4.05 0.48
C VAL A 73 -10.13 -3.84 0.80
N LEU A 74 -10.43 -2.75 1.51
CA LEU A 74 -11.77 -2.39 1.96
C LEU A 74 -12.24 -1.14 1.22
N ASN A 75 -13.33 -1.26 0.47
CA ASN A 75 -13.99 -0.12 -0.15
C ASN A 75 -15.32 0.12 0.54
N PHE A 76 -15.55 1.35 0.97
CA PHE A 76 -16.79 1.81 1.59
C PHE A 76 -17.03 3.29 1.29
N ASP A 77 -18.25 3.73 1.40
CA ASP A 77 -18.60 5.12 1.15
C ASP A 77 -18.02 6.02 2.25
N LYS A 78 -17.24 7.00 1.84
CA LYS A 78 -16.60 7.95 2.72
C LYS A 78 -17.17 9.34 2.52
N THR A 79 -17.29 10.09 3.60
CA THR A 79 -17.68 11.50 3.59
C THR A 79 -16.56 12.36 4.14
N GLU A 80 -16.57 13.63 3.79
CA GLU A 80 -15.59 14.59 4.28
C GLU A 80 -15.67 14.77 5.80
N LYS A 81 -14.52 15.06 6.42
CA LYS A 81 -14.38 15.36 7.86
C LYS A 81 -15.08 14.32 8.74
N ASN A 82 -14.79 13.07 8.47
CA ASN A 82 -15.36 11.95 9.21
C ASN A 82 -14.27 11.10 9.87
N ASN A 83 -14.67 10.35 10.89
CA ASN A 83 -13.82 9.37 11.57
C ASN A 83 -14.46 8.00 11.40
N TYR A 84 -13.68 7.04 10.98
CA TYR A 84 -14.12 5.67 10.79
C TYR A 84 -13.39 4.77 11.77
N LYS A 85 -14.14 3.92 12.44
CA LYS A 85 -13.62 2.80 13.22
C LYS A 85 -13.80 1.53 12.39
N ILE A 86 -12.70 0.87 12.08
CA ILE A 86 -12.67 -0.40 11.37
C ILE A 86 -12.32 -1.48 12.38
N GLN A 87 -13.24 -2.39 12.64
CA GLN A 87 -13.11 -3.43 13.63
C GLN A 87 -13.09 -4.81 12.97
N LEU A 88 -12.05 -5.57 13.24
CA LEU A 88 -11.93 -6.97 12.90
C LEU A 88 -12.16 -7.78 14.19
N LEU A 89 -13.24 -8.55 14.21
CA LEU A 89 -13.53 -9.47 15.33
C LEU A 89 -12.65 -10.73 15.22
N PRO A 90 -12.50 -11.52 16.28
CA PRO A 90 -11.67 -12.71 16.26
C PRO A 90 -12.07 -13.69 15.15
N GLY A 91 -11.11 -14.12 14.37
CA GLY A 91 -11.31 -15.01 13.23
C GLY A 91 -11.98 -14.35 12.03
N ALA A 92 -11.91 -13.01 11.90
CA ALA A 92 -12.31 -12.31 10.67
C ALA A 92 -11.36 -12.64 9.51
N LEU A 93 -10.09 -12.82 9.82
CA LEU A 93 -9.06 -13.21 8.86
C LEU A 93 -8.37 -14.49 9.34
N THR A 94 -8.11 -15.39 8.40
CA THR A 94 -7.35 -16.61 8.64
C THR A 94 -6.23 -16.68 7.62
N ASP A 95 -5.02 -16.95 8.07
CA ASP A 95 -3.87 -17.12 7.19
C ASP A 95 -3.74 -18.56 6.69
N PHE A 96 -2.79 -18.77 5.77
CA PHE A 96 -2.48 -20.08 5.17
C PHE A 96 -2.10 -21.13 6.22
N TYR A 97 -1.60 -20.72 7.39
CA TYR A 97 -1.23 -21.64 8.48
C TYR A 97 -2.39 -21.94 9.44
N GLY A 98 -3.58 -21.42 9.17
CA GLY A 98 -4.75 -21.55 10.01
C GLY A 98 -4.75 -20.63 11.23
N THR A 99 -3.84 -19.65 11.28
CA THR A 99 -3.80 -18.66 12.36
C THR A 99 -4.87 -17.60 12.13
N GLN A 100 -5.63 -17.30 13.16
CA GLN A 100 -6.70 -16.30 13.11
C GLN A 100 -6.29 -15.04 13.84
N ASN A 101 -6.85 -13.90 13.42
CA ASN A 101 -6.67 -12.64 14.14
C ASN A 101 -7.49 -12.62 15.44
N ASP A 102 -6.95 -11.92 16.43
CA ASP A 102 -7.70 -11.44 17.59
C ASP A 102 -8.53 -10.20 17.24
N THR A 103 -9.24 -9.63 18.21
CA THR A 103 -9.93 -8.35 17.99
C THR A 103 -8.92 -7.26 17.67
N LEU A 104 -9.11 -6.60 16.53
CA LEU A 104 -8.31 -5.48 16.09
C LEU A 104 -9.21 -4.28 15.81
N ASP A 105 -8.85 -3.15 16.35
CA ASP A 105 -9.50 -1.86 16.14
C ASP A 105 -8.53 -0.92 15.42
N TYR A 106 -8.93 -0.48 14.24
CA TYR A 106 -8.24 0.57 13.50
C TYR A 106 -9.12 1.80 13.42
N SER A 107 -8.48 2.96 13.24
CA SER A 107 -9.15 4.23 13.00
C SER A 107 -8.60 4.89 11.76
N ALA A 108 -9.50 5.50 10.99
CA ALA A 108 -9.13 6.29 9.82
C ALA A 108 -9.97 7.58 9.78
N THR A 109 -9.37 8.64 9.28
CA THR A 109 -10.01 9.96 9.19
C THR A 109 -9.96 10.49 7.77
N THR A 110 -11.01 11.17 7.36
CA THR A 110 -11.05 11.93 6.11
C THR A 110 -10.98 13.43 6.42
N LYS A 111 -10.38 14.17 5.51
CA LYS A 111 -10.33 15.64 5.55
C LYS A 111 -11.39 16.23 4.62
N PHE A 112 -11.52 17.54 4.61
CA PHE A 112 -12.25 18.23 3.55
C PHE A 112 -11.50 18.11 2.23
N GLN A 113 -12.22 18.03 1.11
CA GLN A 113 -11.62 18.07 -0.22
C GLN A 113 -10.83 19.36 -0.45
N SER A 114 -11.31 20.45 0.13
CA SER A 114 -10.61 21.75 0.10
C SER A 114 -9.27 21.78 0.83
N ASP A 115 -8.98 20.78 1.67
CA ASP A 115 -7.70 20.68 2.38
C ASP A 115 -6.60 20.09 1.51
N TYR A 116 -6.94 19.60 0.31
CA TYR A 116 -5.99 19.04 -0.65
C TYR A 116 -5.69 20.03 -1.77
N GLY A 117 -4.53 19.90 -2.36
CA GLY A 117 -4.11 20.67 -3.53
C GLY A 117 -3.97 19.81 -4.77
N ASN A 118 -4.02 20.44 -5.94
CA ASN A 118 -3.70 19.79 -7.20
C ASN A 118 -2.38 20.35 -7.72
N VAL A 119 -1.51 19.49 -8.21
CA VAL A 119 -0.21 19.88 -8.78
C VAL A 119 -0.20 19.51 -10.25
N ARG A 120 -0.06 20.52 -11.11
CA ARG A 120 0.13 20.33 -12.56
C ARG A 120 1.58 20.55 -12.93
N ILE A 121 2.16 19.57 -13.62
CA ILE A 121 3.54 19.61 -14.09
C ILE A 121 3.52 19.63 -15.61
N ASN A 122 4.16 20.64 -16.19
CA ASN A 122 4.35 20.72 -17.64
C ASN A 122 5.80 20.29 -17.97
N ILE A 123 5.92 19.29 -18.82
CA ILE A 123 7.19 18.73 -19.27
C ILE A 123 7.58 19.45 -20.56
N ILE A 124 8.73 20.12 -20.56
CA ILE A 124 9.25 20.84 -21.73
C ILE A 124 10.52 20.10 -22.20
N ASN A 125 10.57 19.79 -23.49
CA ASN A 125 11.69 19.06 -24.10
C ASN A 125 11.98 17.71 -23.44
N GLY A 126 10.92 17.02 -22.97
CA GLY A 126 11.03 15.70 -22.37
C GLY A 126 11.41 14.63 -23.38
N VAL A 127 12.21 13.66 -22.94
CA VAL A 127 12.45 12.41 -23.67
C VAL A 127 11.59 11.35 -23.00
N PHE A 128 10.65 10.77 -23.73
CA PHE A 128 9.66 9.82 -23.21
C PHE A 128 10.04 8.36 -23.49
N PRO A 129 9.57 7.40 -22.67
CA PRO A 129 8.72 7.60 -21.49
C PRO A 129 9.46 8.15 -20.27
N LEU A 130 8.71 8.84 -19.40
CA LEU A 130 9.20 9.44 -18.16
C LEU A 130 8.34 8.98 -16.98
N ILE A 131 8.96 8.59 -15.89
CA ILE A 131 8.26 8.39 -14.62
C ILE A 131 8.40 9.67 -13.81
N ILE A 132 7.29 10.35 -13.54
CA ILE A 132 7.25 11.58 -12.74
C ILE A 132 6.71 11.21 -11.35
N GLN A 133 7.49 11.54 -10.33
CA GLN A 133 7.16 11.19 -8.95
C GLN A 133 7.16 12.43 -8.06
N ILE A 134 6.17 12.49 -7.18
CA ILE A 134 6.19 13.36 -6.01
C ILE A 134 6.75 12.55 -4.85
N ILE A 135 7.82 13.04 -4.23
CA ILE A 135 8.48 12.41 -3.09
C ILE A 135 8.47 13.34 -1.89
N ASN A 136 8.40 12.77 -0.68
CA ASN A 136 8.50 13.54 0.55
C ASN A 136 9.98 13.87 0.90
N PRO A 137 10.25 14.70 1.92
CA PRO A 137 11.62 15.02 2.33
C PRO A 137 12.47 13.82 2.79
N LYS A 138 11.87 12.69 3.06
CA LYS A 138 12.58 11.45 3.40
C LYS A 138 12.95 10.62 2.17
N GLY A 139 12.50 11.04 0.97
CA GLY A 139 12.72 10.32 -0.29
C GLY A 139 11.67 9.23 -0.57
N GLU A 140 10.61 9.12 0.24
CA GLU A 140 9.54 8.17 0.01
C GLU A 140 8.62 8.69 -1.10
N VAL A 141 8.25 7.80 -2.02
CA VAL A 141 7.34 8.12 -3.13
C VAL A 141 5.92 8.25 -2.59
N ILE A 142 5.32 9.43 -2.80
CA ILE A 142 3.94 9.69 -2.42
C ILE A 142 3.00 9.34 -3.57
N GLU A 143 3.33 9.79 -4.78
CA GLU A 143 2.60 9.48 -6.01
C GLU A 143 3.57 9.34 -7.17
N SER A 144 3.22 8.48 -8.12
CA SER A 144 4.00 8.19 -9.32
C SER A 144 3.10 8.16 -10.53
N TYR A 145 3.55 8.75 -11.64
CA TYR A 145 2.84 8.78 -12.90
C TYR A 145 3.79 8.43 -14.05
N LEU A 146 3.40 7.47 -14.87
CA LEU A 146 4.12 7.15 -16.10
C LEU A 146 3.61 8.03 -17.23
N ALA A 147 4.44 8.98 -17.69
CA ALA A 147 4.17 9.79 -18.85
C ALA A 147 4.76 9.09 -20.10
N GLU A 148 3.94 8.38 -20.83
CA GLU A 148 4.37 7.70 -22.09
C GLU A 148 4.68 8.69 -23.19
N ASN A 149 3.87 9.74 -23.33
CA ASN A 149 3.99 10.78 -24.35
C ASN A 149 3.32 12.10 -23.94
N SER A 150 2.78 12.18 -22.75
CA SER A 150 2.04 13.37 -22.27
C SER A 150 2.99 14.44 -21.77
N MET A 151 2.86 15.66 -22.30
CA MET A 151 3.59 16.83 -21.82
C MET A 151 3.01 17.44 -20.53
N THR A 152 1.91 16.89 -20.03
CA THR A 152 1.26 17.38 -18.81
C THR A 152 0.93 16.22 -17.91
N VAL A 153 1.30 16.33 -16.63
CA VAL A 153 0.99 15.38 -15.57
C VAL A 153 0.27 16.11 -14.45
N ASP A 154 -0.88 15.58 -14.07
CA ASP A 154 -1.71 16.13 -12.98
C ASP A 154 -1.71 15.15 -11.80
N PHE A 155 -1.25 15.63 -10.65
CA PHE A 155 -1.42 14.97 -9.36
C PHE A 155 -2.59 15.63 -8.63
N LYS A 156 -3.57 14.83 -8.24
CA LYS A 156 -4.78 15.31 -7.58
C LYS A 156 -4.73 14.95 -6.09
N ASP A 157 -5.42 15.77 -5.30
CA ASP A 157 -5.62 15.51 -3.87
C ASP A 157 -4.33 15.30 -3.09
N VAL A 158 -3.33 16.12 -3.42
CA VAL A 158 -2.04 16.12 -2.73
C VAL A 158 -2.23 16.82 -1.38
N SER A 159 -1.88 16.15 -0.28
CA SER A 159 -1.94 16.77 1.06
C SER A 159 -1.00 17.96 1.15
N PRO A 160 -1.33 19.02 1.92
CA PRO A 160 -0.41 20.12 2.16
C PRO A 160 0.91 19.63 2.77
N GLY A 161 2.04 20.07 2.22
CA GLY A 161 3.35 19.62 2.67
C GLY A 161 4.48 20.15 1.80
N ILE A 162 5.69 19.73 2.14
CA ILE A 162 6.89 19.97 1.34
C ILE A 162 7.16 18.71 0.55
N TYR A 163 7.30 18.87 -0.76
CA TYR A 163 7.55 17.80 -1.70
C TYR A 163 8.69 18.13 -2.64
N PHE A 164 9.31 17.09 -3.16
CA PHE A 164 10.26 17.20 -4.27
C PHE A 164 9.67 16.46 -5.48
N LEU A 165 10.01 16.99 -6.64
CA LEU A 165 9.70 16.35 -7.90
C LEU A 165 10.90 15.53 -8.36
N ARG A 166 10.69 14.27 -8.73
CA ARG A 166 11.68 13.40 -9.35
C ARG A 166 11.19 12.98 -10.73
N ALA A 167 12.04 13.13 -11.73
CA ALA A 167 11.81 12.62 -13.07
C ALA A 167 12.84 11.53 -13.36
N ILE A 168 12.37 10.38 -13.83
CA ILE A 168 13.18 9.21 -14.15
C ILE A 168 12.98 8.93 -15.64
N PHE A 169 14.06 8.75 -16.38
CA PHE A 169 14.01 8.34 -17.77
C PHE A 169 13.89 6.82 -17.82
N ASP A 170 12.70 6.34 -18.16
CA ASP A 170 12.41 4.91 -18.29
C ASP A 170 12.98 4.39 -19.61
N SER A 171 14.26 4.06 -19.61
CA SER A 171 15.01 3.74 -20.82
C SER A 171 14.63 2.40 -21.42
N ASN A 172 14.19 1.47 -20.60
CA ASN A 172 13.76 0.13 -21.01
C ASN A 172 12.24 -0.02 -21.19
N GLN A 173 11.47 1.05 -20.90
CA GLN A 173 10.03 1.15 -21.10
C GLN A 173 9.21 0.13 -20.29
N ASN A 174 9.68 -0.19 -19.08
CA ASN A 174 8.98 -1.12 -18.20
C ASN A 174 8.04 -0.44 -17.18
N GLY A 175 8.03 0.89 -17.13
CA GLY A 175 7.19 1.69 -16.24
C GLY A 175 7.63 1.70 -14.78
N MET A 176 8.83 1.20 -14.48
CA MET A 176 9.40 1.13 -13.12
C MET A 176 10.80 1.73 -13.09
N PHE A 177 11.19 2.22 -11.92
CA PHE A 177 12.57 2.63 -11.68
C PHE A 177 13.47 1.40 -11.54
N ASP A 178 14.48 1.30 -12.39
CA ASP A 178 15.47 0.25 -12.32
C ASP A 178 16.75 0.72 -11.61
N THR A 179 17.15 -0.05 -10.63
CA THR A 179 18.45 0.12 -9.99
C THR A 179 19.57 -0.32 -10.92
N GLY A 180 20.70 0.33 -10.85
CA GLY A 180 21.87 -0.10 -11.63
C GLY A 180 22.31 -1.52 -11.30
N ASP A 181 22.90 -2.19 -12.29
CA ASP A 181 23.52 -3.49 -12.14
C ASP A 181 25.06 -3.37 -12.28
N TYR A 182 25.74 -3.53 -11.16
CA TYR A 182 27.20 -3.38 -11.11
C TYR A 182 27.92 -4.45 -11.95
N LEU A 183 27.40 -5.69 -11.94
CA LEU A 183 28.03 -6.80 -12.65
C LEU A 183 27.93 -6.64 -14.17
N ASN A 184 26.79 -6.15 -14.63
CA ASN A 184 26.52 -5.90 -16.04
C ASN A 184 26.88 -4.48 -16.49
N LYS A 185 27.44 -3.65 -15.58
CA LYS A 185 27.80 -2.24 -15.82
C LYS A 185 26.64 -1.39 -16.34
N ILE A 186 25.42 -1.70 -15.88
CA ILE A 186 24.22 -0.94 -16.20
C ILE A 186 24.08 0.16 -15.15
N GLN A 187 23.95 1.42 -15.61
CA GLN A 187 23.66 2.56 -14.73
C GLN A 187 22.18 2.53 -14.29
N PRO A 188 21.86 3.04 -13.10
CA PRO A 188 20.46 3.24 -12.71
C PRO A 188 19.78 4.28 -13.61
N GLU A 189 18.51 4.16 -13.76
CA GLU A 189 17.67 5.15 -14.43
C GLU A 189 17.48 6.45 -13.63
#